data_61e9150eb209a0b26d7c0e1d3b3004db
#
_entry.id   61e9150eb209a0b26d7c0e1d3b3004db
#
_cell.length_a   1.000
_cell.length_b   1.000
_cell.length_c   1.000
_cell.angle_alpha   90.00
_cell.angle_beta   90.00
_cell.angle_gamma   90.00
#
_symmetry.space_group_name_H-M   'P 1'
#
loop_
_entity.id
_entity.type
_entity.pdbx_description
1 polymer ?
#
loop_
_entity_poly.entity_id
_entity_poly.type
_entity_poly.pdbx_seq_one_letter_code
_entity_poly.pdbx_strand_id
1 'polypeptide(L)'
;VFFLSYMILLNQRYLHPIIYFVAMLVLGINIVVTVFTSPEVFERLAFYSSLFSLVVILNFTYGFYLTLKTKEKYSTINLWAVVLLCVTFVHDFLLTLNLIESFNLSFISTSFYALLVMFQQSRNFARHTSYIEQLNNNLLELNSSLDNKVKERTLQLHQLNEQLERQIQIDALTGAFNRRALNTEIQRLFTLTQNHSNSSLAFAMLDVDYFKNYNDYYGHLKGDVILQDLVKIIQQALPPSAYVARYGGEEFAIILHNVPSEVVLNVLQQVLNAVRHAQLEHVNRPDQKQYVTLSMGVAWMGRNHPYADIHELMKAADVQLYAAKGAGRDQYQALGS
;
A
#
# COMPACT_ATOMS: atom_id res chain seq x y z
N VAL A 1 49.44 -19.65 29.00
CA VAL A 1 48.79 -18.31 29.08
C VAL A 1 47.92 -18.07 27.87
N PHE A 2 48.43 -18.09 26.63
CA PHE A 2 47.68 -17.82 25.41
C PHE A 2 46.51 -18.77 25.18
N PHE A 3 46.69 -20.06 25.52
CA PHE A 3 45.63 -21.05 25.38
C PHE A 3 44.48 -20.80 26.37
N LEU A 4 44.81 -20.45 27.63
CA LEU A 4 43.79 -20.14 28.62
C LEU A 4 42.96 -18.91 28.20
N SER A 5 43.62 -17.89 27.64
CA SER A 5 42.95 -16.72 27.10
C SER A 5 41.99 -17.04 25.94
N TYR A 6 42.43 -17.89 25.02
CA TYR A 6 41.61 -18.38 23.93
C TYR A 6 40.40 -19.17 24.42
N MET A 7 40.60 -20.06 25.41
CA MET A 7 39.53 -20.82 26.09
C MET A 7 38.53 -19.89 26.75
N ILE A 8 38.96 -18.86 27.45
CA ILE A 8 38.12 -17.88 28.13
C ILE A 8 37.30 -17.11 27.11
N LEU A 9 37.90 -16.64 26.01
CA LEU A 9 37.20 -15.91 24.93
C LEU A 9 36.14 -16.77 24.23
N LEU A 10 36.47 -18.01 23.88
CA LEU A 10 35.54 -18.89 23.16
C LEU A 10 34.38 -19.38 24.02
N ASN A 11 34.58 -19.53 25.31
CA ASN A 11 33.60 -20.09 26.22
C ASN A 11 33.07 -19.06 27.24
N GLN A 12 33.09 -17.78 26.89
CA GLN A 12 32.60 -16.67 27.72
C GLN A 12 31.18 -16.94 28.28
N ARG A 13 30.32 -17.63 27.52
CA ARG A 13 28.95 -18.01 27.92
C ARG A 13 28.89 -18.92 29.15
N TYR A 14 29.94 -19.70 29.41
CA TYR A 14 29.98 -20.70 30.49
C TYR A 14 30.73 -20.22 31.73
N LEU A 15 31.33 -19.03 31.69
CA LEU A 15 32.05 -18.43 32.81
C LEU A 15 31.15 -17.43 33.54
N HIS A 16 31.25 -17.50 34.91
CA HIS A 16 30.66 -16.44 35.71
C HIS A 16 31.34 -15.08 35.37
N PRO A 17 30.62 -13.97 35.19
CA PRO A 17 31.17 -12.68 34.74
C PRO A 17 32.37 -12.20 35.58
N ILE A 18 32.31 -12.41 36.90
CA ILE A 18 33.40 -12.03 37.82
C ILE A 18 34.65 -12.86 37.53
N ILE A 19 34.49 -14.18 37.36
CA ILE A 19 35.60 -15.10 37.09
C ILE A 19 36.22 -14.78 35.73
N TYR A 20 35.41 -14.47 34.73
CA TYR A 20 35.87 -14.01 33.42
C TYR A 20 36.72 -12.75 33.52
N PHE A 21 36.24 -11.72 34.25
CA PHE A 21 36.98 -10.48 34.45
C PHE A 21 38.32 -10.67 35.17
N VAL A 22 38.31 -11.44 36.26
CA VAL A 22 39.53 -11.74 37.01
C VAL A 22 40.51 -12.57 36.18
N ALA A 23 40.03 -13.53 35.38
CA ALA A 23 40.86 -14.33 34.50
C ALA A 23 41.52 -13.48 33.41
N MET A 24 40.82 -12.53 32.83
CA MET A 24 41.34 -11.58 31.83
C MET A 24 42.41 -10.65 32.46
N LEU A 25 42.18 -10.18 33.68
CA LEU A 25 43.13 -9.36 34.42
C LEU A 25 44.44 -10.12 34.72
N VAL A 26 44.34 -11.33 35.27
CA VAL A 26 45.51 -12.19 35.53
C VAL A 26 46.27 -12.52 34.25
N LEU A 27 45.55 -12.78 33.17
CA LEU A 27 46.14 -13.00 31.87
C LEU A 27 46.93 -11.79 31.39
N GLY A 28 46.34 -10.57 31.45
CA GLY A 28 47.00 -9.33 31.08
C GLY A 28 48.29 -9.12 31.87
N ILE A 29 48.25 -9.34 33.20
CA ILE A 29 49.43 -9.25 34.06
C ILE A 29 50.49 -10.27 33.64
N ASN A 30 50.10 -11.53 33.37
CA ASN A 30 51.08 -12.55 32.92
C ASN A 30 51.74 -12.18 31.60
N ILE A 31 51.01 -11.62 30.64
CA ILE A 31 51.58 -11.18 29.37
C ILE A 31 52.60 -10.09 29.61
N VAL A 32 52.26 -9.06 30.39
CA VAL A 32 53.14 -7.94 30.71
C VAL A 32 54.45 -8.45 31.40
N VAL A 33 54.29 -9.30 32.40
CA VAL A 33 55.44 -9.89 33.13
C VAL A 33 56.31 -10.71 32.17
N THR A 34 55.70 -11.55 31.31
CA THR A 34 56.48 -12.37 30.36
C THR A 34 57.31 -11.52 29.38
N VAL A 35 56.80 -10.34 28.96
CA VAL A 35 57.46 -9.50 27.99
C VAL A 35 58.51 -8.60 28.62
N PHE A 36 58.27 -8.12 29.84
CA PHE A 36 59.07 -7.03 30.43
C PHE A 36 59.94 -7.44 31.62
N THR A 37 59.93 -8.71 32.08
CA THR A 37 60.74 -9.13 33.21
C THR A 37 61.75 -10.24 32.87
N SER A 38 62.69 -10.47 33.78
CA SER A 38 63.66 -11.55 33.64
C SER A 38 63.01 -12.94 33.83
N PRO A 39 63.60 -14.00 33.27
CA PRO A 39 63.08 -15.37 33.41
C PRO A 39 62.86 -15.81 34.85
N GLU A 40 63.68 -15.38 35.78
CA GLU A 40 63.56 -15.73 37.19
C GLU A 40 62.30 -15.19 37.86
N VAL A 41 61.85 -13.97 37.49
CA VAL A 41 60.61 -13.37 37.98
C VAL A 41 59.41 -14.08 37.36
N PHE A 42 59.51 -14.45 36.11
CA PHE A 42 58.46 -15.18 35.38
C PHE A 42 58.24 -16.58 36.03
N GLU A 43 59.34 -17.34 36.35
CA GLU A 43 59.21 -18.65 36.97
C GLU A 43 58.53 -18.59 38.32
N ARG A 44 58.83 -17.62 39.18
CA ARG A 44 58.15 -17.44 40.49
C ARG A 44 56.66 -17.12 40.33
N LEU A 45 56.30 -16.28 39.35
CA LEU A 45 54.91 -15.91 39.09
C LEU A 45 54.15 -17.05 38.37
N ALA A 46 54.83 -17.88 37.59
CA ALA A 46 54.22 -19.02 36.90
C ALA A 46 53.54 -19.99 37.85
N PHE A 47 54.07 -20.18 39.03
CA PHE A 47 53.45 -21.03 40.07
C PHE A 47 52.04 -20.48 40.45
N TYR A 48 51.93 -19.18 40.76
CA TYR A 48 50.66 -18.56 41.16
C TYR A 48 49.66 -18.52 40.01
N SER A 49 50.13 -18.28 38.79
CA SER A 49 49.26 -18.29 37.58
C SER A 49 48.73 -19.68 37.26
N SER A 50 49.53 -20.74 37.56
CA SER A 50 49.09 -22.12 37.41
C SER A 50 48.00 -22.48 38.42
N LEU A 51 48.14 -22.03 39.68
CA LEU A 51 47.11 -22.22 40.70
C LEU A 51 45.78 -21.55 40.32
N PHE A 52 45.85 -20.33 39.76
CA PHE A 52 44.65 -19.64 39.28
C PHE A 52 44.01 -20.32 38.05
N SER A 53 44.84 -20.90 37.18
CA SER A 53 44.35 -21.67 36.02
C SER A 53 43.50 -22.88 36.44
N LEU A 54 43.85 -23.52 37.59
CA LEU A 54 43.03 -24.60 38.13
C LEU A 54 41.60 -24.16 38.46
N VAL A 55 41.45 -22.98 39.09
CA VAL A 55 40.12 -22.41 39.40
C VAL A 55 39.29 -22.17 38.14
N VAL A 56 39.91 -21.64 37.09
CA VAL A 56 39.25 -21.40 35.78
C VAL A 56 38.81 -22.71 35.15
N ILE A 57 39.67 -23.75 35.17
CA ILE A 57 39.36 -25.06 34.59
C ILE A 57 38.21 -25.74 35.36
N LEU A 58 38.19 -25.65 36.68
CA LEU A 58 37.08 -26.17 37.49
C LEU A 58 35.77 -25.47 37.19
N ASN A 59 35.80 -24.17 36.99
CA ASN A 59 34.61 -23.41 36.59
C ASN A 59 34.10 -23.82 35.18
N PHE A 60 34.99 -24.06 34.21
CA PHE A 60 34.62 -24.63 32.93
C PHE A 60 33.98 -26.00 33.04
N THR A 61 34.58 -26.89 33.87
CA THR A 61 34.02 -28.21 34.08
C THR A 61 32.61 -28.15 34.66
N TYR A 62 32.37 -27.24 35.60
CA TYR A 62 31.04 -27.00 36.15
C TYR A 62 30.07 -26.43 35.08
N GLY A 63 30.50 -25.48 34.27
CA GLY A 63 29.71 -24.92 33.15
C GLY A 63 29.30 -26.00 32.16
N PHE A 64 30.22 -26.86 31.74
CA PHE A 64 29.91 -27.98 30.84
C PHE A 64 29.01 -29.03 31.50
N TYR A 65 29.14 -29.27 32.81
CA TYR A 65 28.19 -30.12 33.53
C TYR A 65 26.76 -29.57 33.48
N LEU A 66 26.58 -28.25 33.60
CA LEU A 66 25.28 -27.61 33.46
C LEU A 66 24.71 -27.78 32.04
N THR A 67 25.55 -27.72 31.00
CA THR A 67 25.10 -27.92 29.62
C THR A 67 24.66 -29.35 29.32
N LEU A 68 25.16 -30.35 30.08
CA LEU A 68 24.66 -31.71 30.00
C LEU A 68 23.20 -31.83 30.45
N LYS A 69 22.78 -31.03 31.45
CA LYS A 69 21.37 -30.95 31.87
C LYS A 69 20.45 -30.39 30.80
N THR A 70 20.92 -29.46 29.96
CA THR A 70 20.16 -28.84 28.89
C THR A 70 20.13 -29.69 27.62
N LYS A 71 20.77 -30.86 27.60
CA LYS A 71 20.89 -31.77 26.45
C LYS A 71 21.41 -31.07 25.16
N GLU A 72 22.27 -30.08 25.34
CA GLU A 72 22.91 -29.45 24.19
C GLU A 72 23.79 -30.47 23.42
N LYS A 73 23.67 -30.42 22.11
CA LYS A 73 24.40 -31.34 21.20
C LYS A 73 25.90 -31.10 21.37
N TYR A 74 26.66 -32.17 21.60
CA TYR A 74 28.14 -32.18 21.85
C TYR A 74 28.58 -31.74 23.26
N SER A 75 27.68 -31.50 24.20
CA SER A 75 28.08 -31.15 25.58
C SER A 75 28.92 -32.24 26.24
N THR A 76 28.66 -33.53 25.96
CA THR A 76 29.44 -34.68 26.45
C THR A 76 30.87 -34.68 25.92
N ILE A 77 31.10 -34.41 24.63
CA ILE A 77 32.43 -34.37 24.01
C ILE A 77 33.24 -33.23 24.62
N ASN A 78 32.65 -32.07 24.78
CA ASN A 78 33.29 -30.92 25.40
C ASN A 78 33.63 -31.18 26.87
N LEU A 79 32.75 -31.85 27.59
CA LEU A 79 33.02 -32.24 28.99
C LEU A 79 34.24 -33.14 29.08
N TRP A 80 34.32 -34.22 28.29
CA TRP A 80 35.48 -35.12 28.28
C TRP A 80 36.77 -34.40 27.86
N ALA A 81 36.71 -33.50 26.90
CA ALA A 81 37.86 -32.69 26.53
C ALA A 81 38.35 -31.78 27.64
N VAL A 82 37.45 -31.18 28.44
CA VAL A 82 37.81 -30.38 29.61
C VAL A 82 38.35 -31.26 30.75
N VAL A 83 37.77 -32.43 30.96
CA VAL A 83 38.30 -33.40 31.94
C VAL A 83 39.74 -33.83 31.61
N LEU A 84 40.00 -34.10 30.30
CA LEU A 84 41.36 -34.42 29.83
C LEU A 84 42.33 -33.26 30.10
N LEU A 85 41.93 -32.01 29.84
CA LEU A 85 42.71 -30.83 30.17
C LEU A 85 42.99 -30.69 31.65
N CYS A 86 42.02 -30.98 32.53
CA CYS A 86 42.22 -30.99 33.99
C CYS A 86 43.27 -32.03 34.41
N VAL A 87 43.17 -33.25 33.89
CA VAL A 87 44.13 -34.34 34.21
C VAL A 87 45.52 -33.97 33.76
N THR A 88 45.73 -33.48 32.55
CA THR A 88 47.06 -33.09 32.07
C THR A 88 47.60 -31.87 32.79
N PHE A 89 46.74 -30.93 33.18
CA PHE A 89 47.14 -29.80 34.01
C PHE A 89 47.63 -30.24 35.41
N VAL A 90 46.91 -31.14 36.06
CA VAL A 90 47.33 -31.71 37.39
C VAL A 90 48.66 -32.44 37.24
N HIS A 91 48.81 -33.24 36.17
CA HIS A 91 50.10 -33.93 35.89
C HIS A 91 51.25 -32.92 35.76
N ASP A 92 51.12 -31.89 34.96
CA ASP A 92 52.16 -30.89 34.72
C ASP A 92 52.41 -30.01 35.94
N PHE A 93 51.41 -29.82 36.82
CA PHE A 93 51.56 -29.17 38.12
C PHE A 93 52.39 -29.99 39.06
N LEU A 94 52.17 -31.33 39.14
CA LEU A 94 52.96 -32.25 39.94
C LEU A 94 54.43 -32.34 39.44
N LEU A 95 54.64 -32.29 38.15
CA LEU A 95 55.97 -32.18 37.54
C LEU A 95 56.68 -30.89 37.98
N THR A 96 55.99 -29.75 38.01
CA THR A 96 56.53 -28.46 38.46
C THR A 96 56.94 -28.48 39.92
N LEU A 97 56.29 -29.32 40.77
CA LEU A 97 56.60 -29.54 42.16
C LEU A 97 57.73 -30.60 42.37
N ASN A 98 58.29 -31.12 41.26
CA ASN A 98 59.26 -32.21 41.29
C ASN A 98 58.80 -33.48 42.02
N LEU A 99 57.48 -33.74 42.06
CA LEU A 99 56.89 -34.93 42.67
C LEU A 99 56.83 -36.12 41.71
N ILE A 100 56.94 -35.84 40.37
CA ILE A 100 56.97 -36.85 39.33
C ILE A 100 58.08 -36.49 38.33
N GLU A 101 58.69 -37.50 37.71
CA GLU A 101 59.63 -37.35 36.60
C GLU A 101 58.87 -37.75 35.30
N SER A 102 58.54 -36.79 34.44
CA SER A 102 57.83 -37.00 33.23
C SER A 102 58.08 -35.82 32.24
N PHE A 103 57.48 -35.85 31.08
CA PHE A 103 57.47 -34.74 30.12
C PHE A 103 56.15 -33.95 30.22
N ASN A 104 56.17 -32.70 29.78
CA ASN A 104 55.03 -31.82 29.84
C ASN A 104 53.94 -32.27 28.83
N LEU A 105 52.76 -32.65 29.32
CA LEU A 105 51.64 -33.16 28.57
C LEU A 105 50.65 -32.05 28.13
N SER A 106 50.74 -30.88 28.78
CA SER A 106 49.75 -29.81 28.54
C SER A 106 49.76 -29.31 27.09
N PHE A 107 50.92 -29.29 26.42
CA PHE A 107 51.01 -28.86 25.03
C PHE A 107 50.21 -29.78 24.10
N ILE A 108 50.28 -31.10 24.29
CA ILE A 108 49.58 -32.07 23.44
C ILE A 108 48.08 -31.99 23.70
N SER A 109 47.63 -31.93 24.93
CA SER A 109 46.21 -31.87 25.30
C SER A 109 45.56 -30.56 24.89
N THR A 110 46.29 -29.44 25.01
CA THR A 110 45.80 -28.12 24.56
C THR A 110 45.65 -28.03 23.04
N SER A 111 46.64 -28.60 22.30
CA SER A 111 46.56 -28.66 20.85
C SER A 111 45.38 -29.51 20.37
N PHE A 112 45.17 -30.67 20.99
CA PHE A 112 44.04 -31.56 20.70
C PHE A 112 42.69 -30.88 20.98
N TYR A 113 42.57 -30.21 22.15
CA TYR A 113 41.37 -29.44 22.49
C TYR A 113 41.10 -28.33 21.47
N ALA A 114 42.12 -27.56 21.06
CA ALA A 114 41.98 -26.48 20.07
C ALA A 114 41.46 -27.04 18.74
N LEU A 115 42.00 -28.16 18.25
CA LEU A 115 41.53 -28.81 17.04
C LEU A 115 40.06 -29.26 17.14
N LEU A 116 39.69 -29.84 18.31
CA LEU A 116 38.32 -30.30 18.57
C LEU A 116 37.32 -29.12 18.54
N VAL A 117 37.67 -28.00 19.17
CA VAL A 117 36.87 -26.79 19.19
C VAL A 117 36.74 -26.17 17.78
N MET A 118 37.87 -26.10 17.04
CA MET A 118 37.86 -25.63 15.65
C MET A 118 36.93 -26.47 14.76
N PHE A 119 37.03 -27.78 14.86
CA PHE A 119 36.18 -28.69 14.12
C PHE A 119 34.68 -28.50 14.45
N GLN A 120 34.37 -28.37 15.74
CA GLN A 120 33.03 -28.13 16.22
C GLN A 120 32.47 -26.78 15.74
N GLN A 121 33.27 -25.71 15.79
CA GLN A 121 32.89 -24.40 15.29
C GLN A 121 32.66 -24.42 13.78
N SER A 122 33.54 -25.06 13.00
CA SER A 122 33.38 -25.24 11.58
C SER A 122 32.06 -25.92 11.22
N ARG A 123 31.72 -26.98 11.93
CA ARG A 123 30.42 -27.68 11.73
C ARG A 123 29.21 -26.84 12.12
N ASN A 124 29.30 -26.08 13.19
CA ASN A 124 28.21 -25.17 13.59
C ASN A 124 28.07 -24.05 12.60
N PHE A 125 29.17 -23.47 12.11
CA PHE A 125 29.15 -22.46 11.07
C PHE A 125 28.48 -22.96 9.78
N ALA A 126 28.89 -24.13 9.30
CA ALA A 126 28.27 -24.72 8.11
C ALA A 126 26.75 -24.94 8.26
N ARG A 127 26.30 -25.39 9.45
CA ARG A 127 24.87 -25.55 9.73
C ARG A 127 24.12 -24.22 9.77
N HIS A 128 24.70 -23.21 10.42
CA HIS A 128 24.08 -21.88 10.48
C HIS A 128 23.98 -21.26 9.09
N THR A 129 25.03 -21.41 8.27
CA THR A 129 25.03 -20.93 6.89
C THR A 129 23.92 -21.60 6.07
N SER A 130 23.83 -22.94 6.13
CA SER A 130 22.78 -23.68 5.43
C SER A 130 21.36 -23.29 5.91
N TYR A 131 21.19 -23.08 7.22
CA TYR A 131 19.89 -22.63 7.77
C TYR A 131 19.51 -21.22 7.30
N ILE A 132 20.49 -20.30 7.29
CA ILE A 132 20.27 -18.92 6.79
C ILE A 132 19.93 -18.94 5.30
N GLU A 133 20.61 -19.77 4.53
CA GLU A 133 20.33 -19.95 3.09
C GLU A 133 18.90 -20.46 2.84
N GLN A 134 18.50 -21.48 3.60
CA GLN A 134 17.12 -21.99 3.52
C GLN A 134 16.08 -20.96 3.94
N LEU A 135 16.34 -20.21 5.01
CA LEU A 135 15.44 -19.13 5.46
C LEU A 135 15.32 -18.03 4.42
N ASN A 136 16.43 -17.65 3.80
CA ASN A 136 16.45 -16.63 2.75
C ASN A 136 15.66 -17.06 1.52
N ASN A 137 15.82 -18.32 1.08
CA ASN A 137 15.03 -18.88 -0.02
C ASN A 137 13.52 -18.88 0.28
N ASN A 138 13.13 -19.30 1.50
CA ASN A 138 11.73 -19.26 1.92
C ASN A 138 11.17 -17.83 1.94
N LEU A 139 11.97 -16.84 2.39
CA LEU A 139 11.57 -15.43 2.36
C LEU A 139 11.38 -14.90 0.93
N LEU A 140 12.26 -15.26 0.00
CA LEU A 140 12.13 -14.89 -1.42
C LEU A 140 10.88 -15.49 -2.04
N GLU A 141 10.58 -16.75 -1.76
CA GLU A 141 9.39 -17.44 -2.24
C GLU A 141 8.10 -16.80 -1.67
N LEU A 142 8.09 -16.54 -0.36
CA LEU A 142 6.97 -15.87 0.30
C LEU A 142 6.74 -14.46 -0.26
N ASN A 143 7.80 -13.70 -0.46
CA ASN A 143 7.74 -12.33 -1.01
C ASN A 143 7.18 -12.34 -2.44
N SER A 144 7.65 -13.26 -3.28
CA SER A 144 7.12 -13.47 -4.64
C SER A 144 5.63 -13.85 -4.62
N SER A 145 5.22 -14.73 -3.70
CA SER A 145 3.81 -15.12 -3.53
C SER A 145 2.94 -13.94 -3.07
N LEU A 146 3.44 -13.12 -2.15
CA LEU A 146 2.76 -11.91 -1.68
C LEU A 146 2.59 -10.88 -2.80
N ASP A 147 3.64 -10.62 -3.58
CA ASP A 147 3.58 -9.70 -4.73
C ASP A 147 2.53 -10.13 -5.76
N ASN A 148 2.44 -11.43 -6.05
CA ASN A 148 1.43 -11.95 -6.95
C ASN A 148 0.02 -11.77 -6.39
N LYS A 149 -0.19 -12.05 -5.09
CA LYS A 149 -1.49 -11.83 -4.42
C LYS A 149 -1.89 -10.36 -4.40
N VAL A 150 -0.94 -9.45 -4.14
CA VAL A 150 -1.21 -8.00 -4.17
C VAL A 150 -1.64 -7.56 -5.56
N LYS A 151 -0.94 -7.98 -6.61
CA LYS A 151 -1.31 -7.69 -8.00
C LYS A 151 -2.70 -8.21 -8.34
N GLU A 152 -3.00 -9.45 -7.99
CA GLU A 152 -4.32 -10.05 -8.22
C GLU A 152 -5.43 -9.29 -7.52
N ARG A 153 -5.25 -8.98 -6.23
CA ARG A 153 -6.24 -8.22 -5.45
C ARG A 153 -6.45 -6.80 -5.96
N THR A 154 -5.38 -6.14 -6.39
CA THR A 154 -5.47 -4.79 -6.98
C THR A 154 -6.28 -4.83 -8.27
N LEU A 155 -6.05 -5.84 -9.13
CA LEU A 155 -6.82 -6.02 -10.34
C LEU A 155 -8.30 -6.31 -10.05
N GLN A 156 -8.60 -7.18 -9.10
CA GLN A 156 -9.98 -7.48 -8.68
C GLN A 156 -10.70 -6.24 -8.14
N LEU A 157 -10.02 -5.44 -7.30
CA LEU A 157 -10.56 -4.18 -6.79
C LEU A 157 -10.84 -3.18 -7.89
N HIS A 158 -9.94 -3.06 -8.86
CA HIS A 158 -10.14 -2.16 -10.02
C HIS A 158 -11.36 -2.59 -10.85
N GLN A 159 -11.48 -3.88 -11.17
CA GLN A 159 -12.63 -4.42 -11.90
C GLN A 159 -13.95 -4.22 -11.15
N LEU A 160 -13.95 -4.46 -9.84
CA LEU A 160 -15.13 -4.25 -9.01
C LEU A 160 -15.53 -2.76 -8.96
N ASN A 161 -14.55 -1.88 -8.84
CA ASN A 161 -14.79 -0.43 -8.83
C ASN A 161 -15.37 0.03 -10.17
N GLU A 162 -14.82 -0.44 -11.29
CA GLU A 162 -15.40 -0.18 -12.61
C GLU A 162 -16.84 -0.70 -12.74
N GLN A 163 -17.14 -1.89 -12.18
CA GLN A 163 -18.50 -2.43 -12.17
C GLN A 163 -19.46 -1.56 -11.34
N LEU A 164 -19.03 -1.12 -10.16
CA LEU A 164 -19.79 -0.21 -9.31
C LEU A 164 -20.04 1.13 -10.00
N GLU A 165 -19.02 1.73 -10.62
CA GLU A 165 -19.15 2.95 -11.39
C GLU A 165 -20.11 2.79 -12.58
N ARG A 166 -20.17 1.60 -13.20
CA ARG A 166 -21.14 1.28 -14.25
C ARG A 166 -22.59 1.21 -13.72
N GLN A 167 -22.80 0.84 -12.48
CA GLN A 167 -24.11 0.76 -11.85
C GLN A 167 -24.63 2.11 -11.36
N ILE A 168 -23.74 3.08 -11.09
CA ILE A 168 -24.15 4.42 -10.69
C ILE A 168 -24.76 5.13 -11.90
N GLN A 169 -26.08 5.43 -11.79
CA GLN A 169 -26.84 6.12 -12.82
C GLN A 169 -26.99 7.64 -12.57
N ILE A 170 -26.62 8.08 -11.39
CA ILE A 170 -26.81 9.44 -10.90
C ILE A 170 -25.52 10.23 -10.95
N ASP A 171 -25.60 11.49 -11.35
CA ASP A 171 -24.52 12.46 -11.26
C ASP A 171 -24.32 12.87 -9.79
N ALA A 172 -23.10 12.69 -9.27
CA ALA A 172 -22.80 12.88 -7.86
C ALA A 172 -22.94 14.34 -7.39
N LEU A 173 -22.81 15.32 -8.30
CA LEU A 173 -22.94 16.73 -7.95
C LEU A 173 -24.40 17.14 -7.90
N THR A 174 -25.17 16.84 -8.94
CA THR A 174 -26.49 17.44 -9.17
C THR A 174 -27.67 16.55 -8.76
N GLY A 175 -27.45 15.25 -8.62
CA GLY A 175 -28.52 14.29 -8.37
C GLY A 175 -29.41 13.99 -9.59
N ALA A 176 -29.14 14.56 -10.75
CA ALA A 176 -29.73 14.16 -12.01
C ALA A 176 -29.14 12.81 -12.49
N PHE A 177 -29.73 12.21 -13.51
CA PHE A 177 -29.07 11.09 -14.17
C PHE A 177 -27.73 11.54 -14.80
N ASN A 178 -26.75 10.66 -14.84
CA ASN A 178 -25.48 10.97 -15.50
C ASN A 178 -25.54 10.68 -17.01
N ARG A 179 -24.51 11.12 -17.73
CA ARG A 179 -24.38 10.93 -19.19
C ARG A 179 -24.48 9.46 -19.61
N ARG A 180 -23.99 8.52 -18.79
CA ARG A 180 -24.06 7.09 -19.11
C ARG A 180 -25.49 6.58 -19.02
N ALA A 181 -26.22 6.94 -17.96
CA ALA A 181 -27.63 6.60 -17.81
C ALA A 181 -28.47 7.21 -18.95
N LEU A 182 -28.19 8.47 -19.33
CA LEU A 182 -28.80 9.13 -20.50
C LEU A 182 -28.59 8.30 -21.77
N ASN A 183 -27.36 7.91 -22.08
CA ASN A 183 -27.05 7.15 -23.29
C ASN A 183 -27.77 5.79 -23.32
N THR A 184 -27.88 5.12 -22.17
CA THR A 184 -28.60 3.85 -22.07
C THR A 184 -30.09 4.05 -22.30
N GLU A 185 -30.68 5.05 -21.66
CA GLU A 185 -32.13 5.30 -21.77
C GLU A 185 -32.56 5.83 -23.15
N ILE A 186 -31.79 6.76 -23.74
CA ILE A 186 -32.09 7.26 -25.07
C ILE A 186 -31.98 6.14 -26.11
N GLN A 187 -30.99 5.23 -25.98
CA GLN A 187 -30.86 4.08 -26.90
C GLN A 187 -32.10 3.17 -26.82
N ARG A 188 -32.55 2.89 -25.60
CA ARG A 188 -33.76 2.09 -25.36
C ARG A 188 -35.01 2.72 -25.96
N LEU A 189 -35.22 4.01 -25.69
CA LEU A 189 -36.39 4.75 -26.16
C LEU A 189 -36.36 4.98 -27.68
N PHE A 190 -35.19 5.22 -28.25
CA PHE A 190 -35.02 5.36 -29.70
C PHE A 190 -35.43 4.07 -30.42
N THR A 191 -34.95 2.93 -29.98
CA THR A 191 -35.30 1.60 -30.53
C THR A 191 -36.82 1.33 -30.41
N LEU A 192 -37.42 1.69 -29.27
CA LEU A 192 -38.87 1.57 -29.08
C LEU A 192 -39.65 2.46 -30.06
N THR A 193 -39.21 3.69 -30.27
CA THR A 193 -39.86 4.65 -31.19
C THR A 193 -39.73 4.22 -32.65
N GLN A 194 -38.59 3.63 -33.05
CA GLN A 194 -38.43 3.07 -34.40
C GLN A 194 -39.41 1.91 -34.66
N ASN A 195 -39.65 1.09 -33.68
CA ASN A 195 -40.48 -0.11 -33.85
C ASN A 195 -41.99 0.13 -33.69
N HIS A 196 -42.41 1.32 -33.25
CA HIS A 196 -43.81 1.64 -33.00
C HIS A 196 -44.20 2.93 -33.73
N SER A 197 -45.04 2.83 -34.77
CA SER A 197 -45.44 3.93 -35.64
C SER A 197 -46.17 5.08 -34.94
N ASN A 198 -46.73 4.87 -33.74
CA ASN A 198 -47.41 5.89 -32.95
C ASN A 198 -46.58 6.41 -31.77
N SER A 199 -45.33 6.03 -31.69
CA SER A 199 -44.43 6.48 -30.66
C SER A 199 -43.68 7.74 -31.11
N SER A 200 -43.37 8.61 -30.16
CA SER A 200 -42.56 9.80 -30.35
C SER A 200 -41.46 9.92 -29.28
N LEU A 201 -40.33 10.47 -29.68
CA LEU A 201 -39.20 10.73 -28.81
C LEU A 201 -38.71 12.14 -29.03
N ALA A 202 -38.70 12.96 -27.99
CA ALA A 202 -38.08 14.28 -28.01
C ALA A 202 -36.82 14.28 -27.17
N PHE A 203 -35.78 14.86 -27.70
CA PHE A 203 -34.51 15.06 -27.02
C PHE A 203 -34.18 16.56 -27.03
N ALA A 204 -33.99 17.12 -25.85
CA ALA A 204 -33.57 18.51 -25.68
C ALA A 204 -32.19 18.56 -25.02
N MET A 205 -31.27 19.29 -25.65
CA MET A 205 -29.97 19.65 -25.05
C MET A 205 -30.09 21.04 -24.44
N LEU A 206 -29.62 21.22 -23.25
CA LEU A 206 -29.68 22.46 -22.47
C LEU A 206 -28.27 22.89 -22.05
N ASP A 207 -28.07 24.21 -21.97
CA ASP A 207 -26.81 24.78 -21.50
C ASP A 207 -27.09 26.03 -20.65
N VAL A 208 -26.34 26.19 -19.57
CA VAL A 208 -26.47 27.34 -18.67
C VAL A 208 -25.79 28.56 -19.30
N ASP A 209 -26.57 29.59 -19.58
CA ASP A 209 -26.07 30.77 -20.26
C ASP A 209 -25.01 31.50 -19.43
N TYR A 210 -23.86 31.76 -20.06
CA TYR A 210 -22.72 32.47 -19.44
C TYR A 210 -22.17 31.83 -18.16
N PHE A 211 -22.26 30.51 -18.04
CA PHE A 211 -21.82 29.80 -16.83
C PHE A 211 -20.33 30.01 -16.53
N LYS A 212 -19.49 30.12 -17.55
CA LYS A 212 -18.08 30.49 -17.36
C LYS A 212 -17.95 31.84 -16.66
N ASN A 213 -18.70 32.88 -17.08
CA ASN A 213 -18.69 34.18 -16.42
C ASN A 213 -19.19 34.10 -14.98
N TYR A 214 -20.14 33.22 -14.70
CA TYR A 214 -20.61 32.92 -13.36
C TYR A 214 -19.47 32.39 -12.47
N ASN A 215 -18.76 31.33 -12.94
CA ASN A 215 -17.65 30.74 -12.23
C ASN A 215 -16.48 31.70 -12.03
N ASP A 216 -16.18 32.51 -13.06
CA ASP A 216 -15.08 33.47 -12.98
C ASP A 216 -15.36 34.57 -11.94
N TYR A 217 -16.64 34.91 -11.68
CA TYR A 217 -17.04 35.92 -10.71
C TYR A 217 -17.29 35.37 -9.30
N TYR A 218 -18.07 34.26 -9.20
CA TYR A 218 -18.50 33.71 -7.90
C TYR A 218 -17.64 32.55 -7.39
N GLY A 219 -16.78 31.98 -8.25
CA GLY A 219 -15.98 30.78 -7.98
C GLY A 219 -16.72 29.47 -8.25
N HIS A 220 -15.97 28.41 -8.51
CA HIS A 220 -16.49 27.09 -8.86
C HIS A 220 -17.44 26.48 -7.82
N LEU A 221 -17.19 26.68 -6.52
CA LEU A 221 -18.08 26.17 -5.46
C LEU A 221 -19.51 26.75 -5.54
N LYS A 222 -19.63 28.02 -5.91
CA LYS A 222 -20.93 28.66 -6.15
C LYS A 222 -21.56 28.15 -7.45
N GLY A 223 -20.73 27.90 -8.49
CA GLY A 223 -21.17 27.27 -9.72
C GLY A 223 -21.76 25.88 -9.50
N ASP A 224 -21.14 25.07 -8.62
CA ASP A 224 -21.68 23.76 -8.27
C ASP A 224 -23.04 23.84 -7.58
N VAL A 225 -23.22 24.79 -6.65
CA VAL A 225 -24.52 25.04 -5.97
C VAL A 225 -25.59 25.45 -6.98
N ILE A 226 -25.27 26.35 -7.91
CA ILE A 226 -26.22 26.77 -8.97
C ILE A 226 -26.66 25.59 -9.84
N LEU A 227 -25.73 24.68 -10.22
CA LEU A 227 -26.09 23.49 -11.01
C LEU A 227 -27.04 22.57 -10.22
N GLN A 228 -26.83 22.41 -8.92
CA GLN A 228 -27.72 21.62 -8.05
C GLN A 228 -29.12 22.23 -7.98
N ASP A 229 -29.21 23.56 -7.83
CA ASP A 229 -30.50 24.24 -7.71
C ASP A 229 -31.22 24.25 -9.07
N LEU A 230 -30.51 24.44 -10.18
CA LEU A 230 -31.08 24.34 -11.53
C LEU A 230 -31.70 22.97 -11.78
N VAL A 231 -31.04 21.89 -11.43
CA VAL A 231 -31.61 20.54 -11.62
C VAL A 231 -32.91 20.36 -10.83
N LYS A 232 -32.98 20.85 -9.57
CA LYS A 232 -34.22 20.79 -8.77
C LYS A 232 -35.35 21.57 -9.44
N ILE A 233 -35.05 22.76 -9.93
CA ILE A 233 -36.03 23.62 -10.63
C ILE A 233 -36.52 22.93 -11.92
N ILE A 234 -35.61 22.41 -12.72
CA ILE A 234 -35.92 21.68 -13.95
C ILE A 234 -36.79 20.43 -13.63
N GLN A 235 -36.40 19.63 -12.65
CA GLN A 235 -37.17 18.45 -12.28
C GLN A 235 -38.58 18.76 -11.79
N GLN A 236 -38.76 19.85 -11.05
CA GLN A 236 -40.07 20.30 -10.57
C GLN A 236 -40.99 20.81 -11.70
N ALA A 237 -40.39 21.36 -12.77
CA ALA A 237 -41.11 21.87 -13.93
C ALA A 237 -41.44 20.77 -14.96
N LEU A 238 -40.82 19.61 -14.85
CA LEU A 238 -41.00 18.49 -15.78
C LEU A 238 -42.10 17.53 -15.32
N PRO A 239 -42.81 16.88 -16.29
CA PRO A 239 -43.71 15.79 -15.94
C PRO A 239 -42.95 14.59 -15.36
N PRO A 240 -43.62 13.75 -14.53
CA PRO A 240 -42.95 12.60 -13.90
C PRO A 240 -42.35 11.56 -14.86
N SER A 241 -42.82 11.56 -16.11
CA SER A 241 -42.32 10.70 -17.19
C SER A 241 -41.09 11.22 -17.90
N ALA A 242 -40.68 12.48 -17.61
CA ALA A 242 -39.49 13.07 -18.21
C ALA A 242 -38.22 12.55 -17.55
N TYR A 243 -37.20 12.43 -18.40
CA TYR A 243 -35.86 12.00 -17.94
C TYR A 243 -34.91 13.18 -18.06
N VAL A 244 -34.32 13.59 -16.94
CA VAL A 244 -33.32 14.66 -16.94
C VAL A 244 -31.96 14.14 -16.53
N ALA A 245 -30.95 14.49 -17.32
CA ALA A 245 -29.57 14.07 -17.09
C ALA A 245 -28.59 15.24 -17.22
N ARG A 246 -27.51 15.16 -16.46
CA ARG A 246 -26.33 16.01 -16.69
C ARG A 246 -25.48 15.39 -17.80
N TYR A 247 -25.30 16.10 -18.89
CA TYR A 247 -24.51 15.65 -20.03
C TYR A 247 -23.01 15.86 -19.79
N GLY A 248 -22.62 17.00 -19.20
CA GLY A 248 -21.26 17.32 -18.77
C GLY A 248 -21.11 18.82 -18.48
N GLY A 249 -20.25 19.18 -17.55
CA GLY A 249 -20.04 20.58 -17.16
C GLY A 249 -21.35 21.26 -16.75
N GLU A 250 -21.77 22.28 -17.54
CA GLU A 250 -23.00 23.06 -17.42
C GLU A 250 -24.10 22.58 -18.37
N GLU A 251 -23.90 21.46 -19.08
CA GLU A 251 -24.85 20.94 -20.05
C GLU A 251 -25.76 19.87 -19.44
N PHE A 252 -27.05 19.95 -19.73
CA PHE A 252 -28.08 19.01 -19.34
C PHE A 252 -28.85 18.50 -20.56
N ALA A 253 -29.51 17.37 -20.40
CA ALA A 253 -30.39 16.81 -21.42
C ALA A 253 -31.72 16.41 -20.82
N ILE A 254 -32.80 16.62 -21.59
CA ILE A 254 -34.15 16.17 -21.25
C ILE A 254 -34.63 15.21 -22.33
N ILE A 255 -35.19 14.08 -21.90
CA ILE A 255 -35.88 13.14 -22.78
C ILE A 255 -37.35 13.12 -22.43
N LEU A 256 -38.22 13.26 -23.47
CA LEU A 256 -39.65 13.10 -23.35
C LEU A 256 -40.09 12.02 -24.36
N HIS A 257 -40.72 10.98 -23.88
CA HIS A 257 -41.18 9.86 -24.71
C HIS A 257 -42.69 9.78 -24.74
N ASN A 258 -43.27 9.53 -25.93
CA ASN A 258 -44.71 9.47 -26.18
C ASN A 258 -45.46 10.75 -25.77
N VAL A 259 -44.81 11.92 -26.02
CA VAL A 259 -45.38 13.23 -25.78
C VAL A 259 -45.57 13.93 -27.13
N PRO A 260 -46.73 14.50 -27.46
CA PRO A 260 -46.94 15.28 -28.69
C PRO A 260 -46.00 16.49 -28.74
N SER A 261 -45.55 16.85 -29.95
CA SER A 261 -44.55 17.93 -30.15
C SER A 261 -45.00 19.28 -29.55
N GLU A 262 -46.28 19.63 -29.68
CA GLU A 262 -46.83 20.85 -29.08
C GLU A 262 -46.72 20.84 -27.53
N VAL A 263 -46.92 19.69 -26.90
CA VAL A 263 -46.79 19.53 -25.46
C VAL A 263 -45.32 19.56 -25.03
N VAL A 264 -44.41 19.00 -25.85
CA VAL A 264 -42.95 19.10 -25.62
C VAL A 264 -42.53 20.57 -25.56
N LEU A 265 -42.93 21.39 -26.53
CA LEU A 265 -42.57 22.80 -26.55
C LEU A 265 -43.13 23.57 -25.35
N ASN A 266 -44.36 23.26 -24.94
CA ASN A 266 -44.97 23.84 -23.74
C ASN A 266 -44.19 23.45 -22.45
N VAL A 267 -43.78 22.19 -22.33
CA VAL A 267 -42.96 21.71 -21.20
C VAL A 267 -41.61 22.45 -21.16
N LEU A 268 -40.94 22.59 -22.30
CA LEU A 268 -39.65 23.31 -22.34
C LEU A 268 -39.82 24.80 -22.01
N GLN A 269 -40.92 25.43 -22.46
CA GLN A 269 -41.25 26.80 -22.08
C GLN A 269 -41.52 26.93 -20.57
N GLN A 270 -42.17 25.95 -19.96
CA GLN A 270 -42.39 25.92 -18.50
C GLN A 270 -41.06 25.81 -17.76
N VAL A 271 -40.12 24.99 -18.24
CA VAL A 271 -38.75 24.89 -17.64
C VAL A 271 -38.03 26.25 -17.72
N LEU A 272 -38.04 26.92 -18.91
CA LEU A 272 -37.43 28.24 -19.04
C LEU A 272 -38.05 29.27 -18.08
N ASN A 273 -39.38 29.27 -17.99
CA ASN A 273 -40.09 30.18 -17.10
C ASN A 273 -39.80 29.89 -15.62
N ALA A 274 -39.73 28.60 -15.21
CA ALA A 274 -39.38 28.22 -13.86
C ALA A 274 -37.98 28.70 -13.47
N VAL A 275 -37.01 28.55 -14.35
CA VAL A 275 -35.63 29.03 -14.12
C VAL A 275 -35.59 30.56 -14.03
N ARG A 276 -36.29 31.28 -14.90
CA ARG A 276 -36.43 32.75 -14.84
C ARG A 276 -37.07 33.20 -13.54
N HIS A 277 -38.15 32.56 -13.11
CA HIS A 277 -38.87 32.91 -11.87
C HIS A 277 -38.05 32.66 -10.60
N ALA A 278 -37.12 31.74 -10.65
CA ALA A 278 -36.21 31.46 -9.53
C ALA A 278 -35.25 32.62 -9.26
N GLN A 279 -35.04 33.53 -10.20
CA GLN A 279 -34.22 34.75 -10.07
C GLN A 279 -32.84 34.47 -9.42
N LEU A 280 -32.23 33.35 -9.83
CA LEU A 280 -30.89 33.00 -9.34
C LEU A 280 -29.89 34.04 -9.80
N GLU A 281 -29.25 34.74 -8.89
CA GLU A 281 -28.41 35.91 -9.16
C GLU A 281 -27.22 35.56 -10.07
N HIS A 282 -27.00 36.42 -11.09
CA HIS A 282 -25.84 36.36 -12.01
C HIS A 282 -25.46 37.77 -12.49
N VAL A 283 -24.72 38.53 -11.68
CA VAL A 283 -24.41 39.95 -11.95
C VAL A 283 -23.36 40.15 -13.05
N ASN A 284 -22.50 39.16 -13.32
CA ASN A 284 -21.42 39.29 -14.31
C ASN A 284 -21.80 38.76 -15.69
N ARG A 285 -23.01 39.13 -16.17
CA ARG A 285 -23.48 38.77 -17.51
C ARG A 285 -23.23 39.89 -18.51
N PRO A 286 -22.79 39.56 -19.75
CA PRO A 286 -22.55 40.56 -20.79
C PRO A 286 -23.86 41.11 -21.41
N ASP A 287 -25.00 40.42 -21.26
CA ASP A 287 -26.31 40.78 -21.80
C ASP A 287 -27.19 41.60 -20.83
N GLN A 288 -26.61 42.11 -19.73
CA GLN A 288 -27.24 42.95 -18.72
C GLN A 288 -28.37 42.27 -17.91
N LYS A 289 -28.71 41.04 -18.14
CA LYS A 289 -29.58 40.26 -17.25
C LYS A 289 -28.84 40.00 -15.96
N GLN A 290 -29.55 39.96 -14.84
CA GLN A 290 -28.94 39.78 -13.51
C GLN A 290 -29.27 38.42 -12.90
N TYR A 291 -29.77 37.48 -13.67
CA TYR A 291 -30.17 36.15 -13.21
C TYR A 291 -29.75 35.07 -14.22
N VAL A 292 -29.63 33.85 -13.72
CA VAL A 292 -29.26 32.65 -14.49
C VAL A 292 -30.40 32.31 -15.46
N THR A 293 -30.04 31.97 -16.70
CA THR A 293 -30.95 31.49 -17.74
C THR A 293 -30.40 30.26 -18.43
N LEU A 294 -31.24 29.58 -19.18
CA LEU A 294 -30.90 28.43 -20.00
C LEU A 294 -31.16 28.69 -21.46
N SER A 295 -30.29 28.18 -22.33
CA SER A 295 -30.58 27.98 -23.75
C SER A 295 -30.85 26.51 -24.01
N MET A 296 -31.82 26.22 -24.89
CA MET A 296 -32.18 24.84 -25.21
C MET A 296 -32.29 24.65 -26.72
N GLY A 297 -31.89 23.47 -27.18
CA GLY A 297 -32.12 22.99 -28.53
C GLY A 297 -32.89 21.68 -28.51
N VAL A 298 -33.96 21.56 -29.24
CA VAL A 298 -34.79 20.37 -29.23
C VAL A 298 -34.94 19.78 -30.62
N ALA A 299 -34.87 18.45 -30.68
CA ALA A 299 -35.19 17.66 -31.86
C ALA A 299 -36.15 16.53 -31.42
N TRP A 300 -37.06 16.16 -32.27
CA TRP A 300 -37.97 15.07 -32.01
C TRP A 300 -38.05 14.10 -33.17
N MET A 301 -38.19 12.84 -32.84
CA MET A 301 -38.36 11.74 -33.76
C MET A 301 -39.81 11.23 -33.66
N GLY A 302 -40.37 10.98 -34.81
CA GLY A 302 -41.69 10.37 -34.96
C GLY A 302 -41.87 9.91 -36.39
N ARG A 303 -43.09 9.54 -36.77
CA ARG A 303 -43.40 9.01 -38.10
C ARG A 303 -42.94 9.92 -39.25
N ASN A 304 -43.04 11.25 -39.09
CA ASN A 304 -42.73 12.23 -40.13
C ASN A 304 -41.29 12.75 -40.07
N HIS A 305 -40.54 12.45 -39.03
CA HIS A 305 -39.17 12.88 -38.78
C HIS A 305 -38.31 11.70 -38.32
N PRO A 306 -37.97 10.78 -39.24
CA PRO A 306 -37.09 9.67 -38.89
C PRO A 306 -35.63 10.13 -38.83
N TYR A 307 -34.89 9.62 -37.84
CA TYR A 307 -33.44 9.71 -37.78
C TYR A 307 -32.86 8.30 -37.99
N ALA A 308 -31.72 8.23 -38.67
CA ALA A 308 -31.06 6.95 -38.92
C ALA A 308 -30.50 6.35 -37.65
N ASP A 309 -29.97 7.20 -36.78
CA ASP A 309 -29.40 6.80 -35.48
C ASP A 309 -29.58 7.90 -34.42
N ILE A 310 -29.23 7.57 -33.20
CA ILE A 310 -29.27 8.48 -32.04
C ILE A 310 -28.36 9.69 -32.23
N HIS A 311 -27.19 9.50 -32.84
CA HIS A 311 -26.23 10.59 -33.02
C HIS A 311 -26.80 11.68 -33.89
N GLU A 312 -27.58 11.33 -34.92
CA GLU A 312 -28.27 12.30 -35.75
C GLU A 312 -29.33 13.09 -34.96
N LEU A 313 -30.11 12.41 -34.10
CA LEU A 313 -31.10 13.07 -33.25
C LEU A 313 -30.41 14.03 -32.25
N MET A 314 -29.37 13.59 -31.58
CA MET A 314 -28.63 14.41 -30.64
C MET A 314 -27.93 15.58 -31.31
N LYS A 315 -27.33 15.35 -32.48
CA LYS A 315 -26.72 16.41 -33.30
C LYS A 315 -27.72 17.44 -33.75
N ALA A 316 -28.94 17.04 -34.15
CA ALA A 316 -30.01 17.95 -34.51
C ALA A 316 -30.39 18.87 -33.34
N ALA A 317 -30.49 18.32 -32.10
CA ALA A 317 -30.73 19.11 -30.91
C ALA A 317 -29.59 20.09 -30.61
N ASP A 318 -28.32 19.64 -30.74
CA ASP A 318 -27.15 20.49 -30.53
C ASP A 318 -27.10 21.68 -31.50
N VAL A 319 -27.41 21.45 -32.77
CA VAL A 319 -27.54 22.54 -33.79
C VAL A 319 -28.60 23.57 -33.36
N GLN A 320 -29.73 23.11 -32.82
CA GLN A 320 -30.77 24.02 -32.32
C GLN A 320 -30.34 24.75 -31.04
N LEU A 321 -29.58 24.11 -30.15
CA LEU A 321 -28.99 24.77 -28.99
C LEU A 321 -28.04 25.90 -29.42
N TYR A 322 -27.20 25.63 -30.43
CA TYR A 322 -26.32 26.64 -30.97
C TYR A 322 -27.10 27.81 -31.57
N ALA A 323 -28.19 27.54 -32.30
CA ALA A 323 -29.09 28.56 -32.85
C ALA A 323 -29.75 29.37 -31.72
N ALA A 324 -30.20 28.75 -30.62
CA ALA A 324 -30.76 29.44 -29.46
C ALA A 324 -29.75 30.39 -28.82
N LYS A 325 -28.51 29.94 -28.66
CA LYS A 325 -27.40 30.77 -28.15
C LYS A 325 -27.10 31.96 -29.09
N GLY A 326 -27.13 31.73 -30.39
CA GLY A 326 -26.91 32.77 -31.41
C GLY A 326 -28.06 33.79 -31.51
N ALA A 327 -29.29 33.39 -31.25
CA ALA A 327 -30.50 34.24 -31.30
C ALA A 327 -30.75 35.05 -30.02
N GLY A 328 -29.77 35.11 -29.12
CA GLY A 328 -29.81 35.97 -27.91
C GLY A 328 -29.97 35.20 -26.59
N ARG A 329 -29.87 33.88 -26.61
CA ARG A 329 -29.95 33.01 -25.43
C ARG A 329 -31.32 33.05 -24.74
N ASP A 330 -31.43 32.40 -23.55
CA ASP A 330 -32.64 32.40 -22.73
C ASP A 330 -33.91 32.00 -23.50
N GLN A 331 -33.79 30.98 -24.36
CA GLN A 331 -34.85 30.48 -25.20
C GLN A 331 -34.61 29.06 -25.66
N TYR A 332 -35.58 28.45 -26.27
CA TYR A 332 -35.37 27.22 -27.03
C TYR A 332 -35.48 27.47 -28.54
N GLN A 333 -34.80 26.62 -29.29
CA GLN A 333 -34.98 26.48 -30.75
C GLN A 333 -35.32 25.01 -31.05
N ALA A 334 -36.15 24.81 -32.07
CA ALA A 334 -36.66 23.50 -32.42
C ALA A 334 -36.54 23.23 -33.91
N LEU A 335 -36.16 22.03 -34.29
CA LEU A 335 -36.14 21.62 -35.69
C LEU A 335 -37.57 21.24 -36.11
N GLY A 336 -38.15 21.98 -37.08
CA GLY A 336 -39.44 21.62 -37.68
C GLY A 336 -40.68 22.18 -36.97
N SER A 337 -40.58 23.38 -36.35
CA SER A 337 -41.76 24.18 -36.01
C SER A 337 -42.35 24.89 -37.19
#